data_c19580c06aaa3f59445ee460a79733f1
#
_entry.id   c19580c06aaa3f59445ee460a79733f1
#
_cell.length_a   1.000
_cell.length_b   1.000
_cell.length_c   1.000
_cell.angle_alpha   90.00
_cell.angle_beta   90.00
_cell.angle_gamma   90.00
#
_symmetry.space_group_name_H-M   'P 1'
#
loop_
_entity.id
_entity.type
_entity.pdbx_description
1 polymer ?
#
loop_
_entity_poly.entity_id
_entity_poly.type
_entity_poly.pdbx_seq_one_letter_code
_entity_poly.pdbx_strand_id
1 'polypeptide(L)'
;MELMRLFVLVTGFIPYLLVYKPRVYFEDGNRRTNRIKGGALIVSNHYLFMDFPMTMFHWFGRRVHCVMLEYVFRISWFLRLSAKIIGGISADRDSKGMRFMDESVALLRKGRLVQIYPEGKNTPDGEIHEFRPSYVLIALRANVPVIPFVLDGNYGVFKRASAIVGKPILLSDHVKSSDPSREEIEELNSMVREKCLELRRELENRKKKGQIKGK
;
A
#
# COMPACT_ATOMS: atom_id res chain seq x y z
N MET A 1 -9.35 7.12 -19.70
CA MET A 1 -8.88 6.92 -18.30
C MET A 1 -7.35 6.82 -18.21
N GLU A 2 -6.66 5.99 -19.01
CA GLU A 2 -5.19 5.87 -18.95
C GLU A 2 -4.47 7.16 -19.32
N LEU A 3 -4.92 7.86 -20.37
CA LEU A 3 -4.34 9.14 -20.78
C LEU A 3 -4.45 10.20 -19.65
N MET A 4 -5.60 10.25 -18.97
CA MET A 4 -5.82 11.16 -17.85
C MET A 4 -4.92 10.80 -16.66
N ARG A 5 -4.74 9.50 -16.37
CA ARG A 5 -3.80 9.04 -15.35
C ARG A 5 -2.37 9.45 -15.69
N LEU A 6 -1.95 9.26 -16.95
CA LEU A 6 -0.62 9.66 -17.38
C LEU A 6 -0.42 11.19 -17.23
N PHE A 7 -1.42 11.98 -17.59
CA PHE A 7 -1.41 13.42 -17.37
C PHE A 7 -1.21 13.77 -15.88
N VAL A 8 -1.97 13.14 -14.98
CA VAL A 8 -1.82 13.33 -13.51
C VAL A 8 -0.43 12.93 -13.04
N LEU A 9 0.12 11.82 -13.53
CA LEU A 9 1.47 11.39 -13.17
C LEU A 9 2.55 12.37 -13.64
N VAL A 10 2.45 12.84 -14.89
CA VAL A 10 3.44 13.78 -15.45
C VAL A 10 3.36 15.14 -14.76
N THR A 11 2.17 15.71 -14.64
CA THR A 11 1.99 17.03 -13.99
C THR A 11 2.22 16.99 -12.48
N GLY A 12 1.87 15.88 -11.83
CA GLY A 12 2.06 15.67 -10.39
C GLY A 12 3.49 15.31 -9.98
N PHE A 13 4.37 14.95 -10.93
CA PHE A 13 5.71 14.47 -10.61
C PHE A 13 6.58 15.55 -9.94
N ILE A 14 6.59 16.76 -10.46
CA ILE A 14 7.36 17.87 -9.87
C ILE A 14 6.81 18.25 -8.48
N PRO A 15 5.49 18.50 -8.29
CA PRO A 15 4.92 18.70 -6.96
C PRO A 15 5.24 17.54 -5.98
N TYR A 16 5.16 16.30 -6.46
CA TYR A 16 5.53 15.14 -5.66
C TYR A 16 6.97 15.22 -5.16
N LEU A 17 7.94 15.51 -6.04
CA LEU A 17 9.35 15.64 -5.64
C LEU A 17 9.57 16.78 -4.65
N LEU A 18 8.88 17.91 -4.82
CA LEU A 18 9.02 19.07 -3.92
C LEU A 18 8.45 18.81 -2.52
N VAL A 19 7.28 18.16 -2.45
CA VAL A 19 6.57 17.92 -1.19
C VAL A 19 7.11 16.71 -0.45
N TYR A 20 7.45 15.65 -1.17
CA TYR A 20 7.83 14.37 -0.53
C TYR A 20 9.36 14.19 -0.44
N LYS A 21 10.13 14.69 -1.40
CA LYS A 21 11.59 14.42 -1.49
C LYS A 21 11.90 12.95 -1.18
N PRO A 22 11.26 12.01 -1.90
CA PRO A 22 11.11 10.63 -1.45
C PRO A 22 12.44 9.91 -1.32
N ARG A 23 12.60 9.16 -0.23
CA ARG A 23 13.68 8.19 -0.04
C ARG A 23 13.08 6.82 0.21
N VAL A 24 13.28 5.90 -0.72
CA VAL A 24 12.76 4.54 -0.61
C VAL A 24 13.91 3.57 -0.38
N TYR A 25 13.81 2.84 0.70
CA TYR A 25 14.71 1.75 1.06
C TYR A 25 14.10 0.41 0.65
N PHE A 26 14.94 -0.61 0.59
CA PHE A 26 14.54 -1.99 0.30
C PHE A 26 15.09 -2.88 1.40
N GLU A 27 14.29 -3.81 1.90
CA GLU A 27 14.64 -4.68 3.02
C GLU A 27 15.99 -5.39 2.81
N ASP A 28 16.23 -5.93 1.61
CA ASP A 28 17.47 -6.61 1.23
C ASP A 28 18.54 -5.68 0.62
N GLY A 29 18.29 -4.37 0.60
CA GLY A 29 19.17 -3.40 -0.04
C GLY A 29 19.18 -3.44 -1.57
N ASN A 30 18.43 -4.36 -2.20
CA ASN A 30 18.45 -4.58 -3.63
C ASN A 30 17.14 -4.19 -4.32
N ARG A 31 17.18 -3.16 -5.17
CA ARG A 31 16.04 -2.73 -5.99
C ARG A 31 15.50 -3.82 -6.94
N ARG A 32 16.34 -4.76 -7.34
CA ARG A 32 15.97 -5.75 -8.38
C ARG A 32 15.07 -6.86 -7.82
N THR A 33 15.19 -7.22 -6.55
CA THR A 33 14.34 -8.22 -5.89
C THR A 33 12.88 -7.77 -5.76
N ASN A 34 12.64 -6.47 -5.85
CA ASN A 34 11.30 -5.88 -5.80
C ASN A 34 10.66 -5.64 -7.19
N ARG A 35 11.21 -6.24 -8.24
CA ARG A 35 10.55 -6.28 -9.55
C ARG A 35 9.37 -7.26 -9.51
N ILE A 36 8.21 -6.72 -9.20
CA ILE A 36 6.97 -7.47 -9.17
C ILE A 36 6.59 -7.86 -10.60
N LYS A 37 6.52 -9.15 -10.87
CA LYS A 37 5.91 -9.70 -12.07
C LYS A 37 4.47 -10.12 -11.74
N GLY A 38 3.50 -9.77 -12.59
CA GLY A 38 2.10 -10.10 -12.33
C GLY A 38 1.42 -9.19 -11.29
N GLY A 39 0.33 -9.65 -10.70
CA GLY A 39 -0.38 -8.93 -9.65
C GLY A 39 0.36 -8.98 -8.31
N ALA A 40 0.17 -7.97 -7.48
CA ALA A 40 0.60 -8.00 -6.09
C ALA A 40 -0.26 -7.08 -5.24
N LEU A 41 -0.47 -7.49 -3.99
CA LEU A 41 -1.20 -6.71 -3.01
C LEU A 41 -0.22 -5.93 -2.12
N ILE A 42 -0.25 -4.62 -2.20
CA ILE A 42 0.58 -3.73 -1.40
C ILE A 42 -0.15 -3.45 -0.09
N VAL A 43 0.46 -3.80 1.02
CA VAL A 43 -0.04 -3.56 2.37
C VAL A 43 0.79 -2.48 3.02
N SER A 44 0.14 -1.39 3.43
CA SER A 44 0.81 -0.22 3.97
C SER A 44 0.13 0.30 5.23
N ASN A 45 0.90 0.88 6.13
CA ASN A 45 0.37 1.69 7.22
C ASN A 45 -0.21 3.00 6.68
N HIS A 46 -1.11 3.64 7.45
CA HIS A 46 -1.87 4.79 6.99
C HIS A 46 -1.79 5.98 7.92
N TYR A 47 -0.89 6.91 7.61
CA TYR A 47 -0.75 8.15 8.37
C TYR A 47 -1.79 9.20 7.98
N LEU A 48 -1.82 9.52 6.68
CA LEU A 48 -2.59 10.62 6.15
C LEU A 48 -3.13 10.28 4.75
N PHE A 49 -4.11 11.03 4.31
CA PHE A 49 -4.59 11.00 2.93
C PHE A 49 -3.47 11.13 1.87
N MET A 50 -2.34 11.75 2.27
CA MET A 50 -1.16 11.97 1.44
C MET A 50 -0.26 10.73 1.25
N ASP A 51 -0.63 9.55 1.75
CA ASP A 51 0.22 8.35 1.66
C ASP A 51 0.23 7.72 0.27
N PHE A 52 -0.91 7.74 -0.41
CA PHE A 52 -1.07 7.07 -1.71
C PHE A 52 -0.11 7.59 -2.81
N PRO A 53 0.18 8.88 -2.95
CA PRO A 53 1.19 9.36 -3.88
C PRO A 53 2.55 8.67 -3.73
N MET A 54 3.00 8.35 -2.53
CA MET A 54 4.26 7.62 -2.32
C MET A 54 4.25 6.26 -3.04
N THR A 55 3.14 5.53 -2.94
CA THR A 55 2.97 4.24 -3.63
C THR A 55 2.82 4.42 -5.13
N MET A 56 1.96 5.34 -5.55
CA MET A 56 1.67 5.60 -6.96
C MET A 56 2.91 5.99 -7.76
N PHE A 57 3.76 6.86 -7.21
CA PHE A 57 4.99 7.29 -7.87
C PHE A 57 6.14 6.30 -7.71
N HIS A 58 6.15 5.50 -6.66
CA HIS A 58 7.15 4.43 -6.52
C HIS A 58 6.99 3.35 -7.59
N TRP A 59 5.76 2.93 -7.88
CA TRP A 59 5.42 1.99 -8.96
C TRP A 59 4.88 2.70 -10.21
N PHE A 60 5.41 3.86 -10.53
CA PHE A 60 5.00 4.75 -11.63
C PHE A 60 4.76 4.02 -12.98
N GLY A 61 5.60 3.04 -13.35
CA GLY A 61 5.44 2.24 -14.56
C GLY A 61 4.28 1.23 -14.53
N ARG A 62 3.58 1.10 -13.39
CA ARG A 62 2.47 0.16 -13.22
C ARG A 62 1.25 0.87 -12.63
N ARG A 63 0.06 0.43 -13.01
CA ARG A 63 -1.15 0.98 -12.42
C ARG A 63 -1.36 0.39 -11.03
N VAL A 64 -1.30 1.23 -10.01
CA VAL A 64 -1.69 0.90 -8.64
C VAL A 64 -3.15 1.31 -8.44
N HIS A 65 -3.98 0.40 -7.98
CA HIS A 65 -5.33 0.65 -7.52
C HIS A 65 -5.32 0.76 -6.00
N CYS A 66 -6.07 1.70 -5.43
CA CYS A 66 -6.10 1.91 -3.99
C CYS A 66 -7.50 1.68 -3.43
N VAL A 67 -7.60 0.84 -2.41
CA VAL A 67 -8.86 0.68 -1.65
C VAL A 67 -9.08 1.92 -0.80
N MET A 68 -10.18 2.62 -1.05
CA MET A 68 -10.56 3.88 -0.40
C MET A 68 -11.96 3.78 0.18
N LEU A 69 -12.21 4.49 1.27
CA LEU A 69 -13.55 4.57 1.84
C LEU A 69 -14.53 5.17 0.83
N GLU A 70 -15.75 4.63 0.79
CA GLU A 70 -16.83 5.11 -0.08
C GLU A 70 -17.10 6.61 0.11
N TYR A 71 -16.91 7.12 1.32
CA TYR A 71 -17.04 8.53 1.63
C TYR A 71 -16.25 9.43 0.66
N VAL A 72 -15.03 9.04 0.25
CA VAL A 72 -14.22 9.79 -0.73
C VAL A 72 -14.94 9.96 -2.06
N PHE A 73 -15.75 8.96 -2.45
CA PHE A 73 -16.50 8.99 -3.70
C PHE A 73 -17.83 9.76 -3.60
N ARG A 74 -18.27 10.09 -2.36
CA ARG A 74 -19.54 10.78 -2.10
C ARG A 74 -19.39 12.26 -1.81
N ILE A 75 -18.23 12.75 -1.31
CA ILE A 75 -18.01 14.14 -0.90
C ILE A 75 -18.29 15.12 -2.04
N SER A 76 -17.70 14.89 -3.22
CA SER A 76 -17.91 15.74 -4.38
C SER A 76 -17.69 14.96 -5.69
N TRP A 77 -18.26 15.48 -6.77
CA TRP A 77 -18.07 14.92 -8.10
C TRP A 77 -16.59 14.96 -8.52
N PHE A 78 -15.86 16.01 -8.14
CA PHE A 78 -14.44 16.17 -8.45
C PHE A 78 -13.59 15.13 -7.75
N LEU A 79 -13.80 14.88 -6.44
CA LEU A 79 -13.10 13.84 -5.70
C LEU A 79 -13.43 12.44 -6.23
N ARG A 80 -14.69 12.19 -6.59
CA ARG A 80 -15.10 10.95 -7.25
C ARG A 80 -14.34 10.72 -8.55
N LEU A 81 -14.27 11.75 -9.41
CA LEU A 81 -13.57 11.67 -10.68
C LEU A 81 -12.07 11.43 -10.45
N SER A 82 -11.46 12.20 -9.55
CA SER A 82 -10.04 12.05 -9.18
C SER A 82 -9.73 10.66 -8.66
N ALA A 83 -10.53 10.14 -7.72
CA ALA A 83 -10.37 8.78 -7.19
C ALA A 83 -10.43 7.72 -8.31
N LYS A 84 -11.39 7.85 -9.25
CA LYS A 84 -11.49 6.94 -10.40
C LYS A 84 -10.29 7.02 -11.34
N ILE A 85 -9.77 8.23 -11.61
CA ILE A 85 -8.60 8.43 -12.47
C ILE A 85 -7.37 7.76 -11.88
N ILE A 86 -7.13 7.93 -10.59
CA ILE A 86 -5.98 7.33 -9.91
C ILE A 86 -6.15 5.85 -9.58
N GLY A 87 -7.34 5.26 -9.88
CA GLY A 87 -7.58 3.83 -9.68
C GLY A 87 -8.17 3.47 -8.32
N GLY A 88 -8.94 4.35 -7.70
CA GLY A 88 -9.63 4.08 -6.44
C GLY A 88 -10.67 2.96 -6.57
N ILE A 89 -10.66 2.04 -5.61
CA ILE A 89 -11.64 0.99 -5.38
C ILE A 89 -12.48 1.42 -4.17
N SER A 90 -13.80 1.53 -4.34
CA SER A 90 -14.69 1.95 -3.25
C SER A 90 -14.93 0.83 -2.26
N ALA A 91 -14.51 1.01 -1.02
CA ALA A 91 -14.85 0.14 0.10
C ALA A 91 -16.05 0.71 0.84
N ASP A 92 -17.22 0.13 0.59
CA ASP A 92 -18.44 0.40 1.33
C ASP A 92 -18.45 -0.43 2.62
N ARG A 93 -18.61 0.22 3.77
CA ARG A 93 -18.71 -0.46 5.06
C ARG A 93 -20.06 -1.12 5.28
N ASP A 94 -21.11 -0.62 4.59
CA ASP A 94 -22.51 -1.04 4.80
C ASP A 94 -22.90 -2.23 3.90
N SER A 95 -22.21 -2.45 2.77
CA SER A 95 -22.45 -3.54 1.82
C SER A 95 -21.67 -4.81 2.14
N LYS A 96 -21.79 -5.38 3.36
CA LYS A 96 -21.14 -6.65 3.78
C LYS A 96 -19.71 -6.90 3.27
N GLY A 97 -18.97 -5.87 2.89
CA GLY A 97 -17.54 -5.89 2.55
C GLY A 97 -17.12 -6.68 1.29
N MET A 98 -18.04 -7.34 0.59
CA MET A 98 -17.69 -8.31 -0.46
C MET A 98 -17.23 -7.65 -1.77
N ARG A 99 -17.88 -6.55 -2.16
CA ARG A 99 -17.68 -5.96 -3.49
C ARG A 99 -16.26 -5.46 -3.74
N PHE A 100 -15.65 -4.73 -2.81
CA PHE A 100 -14.27 -4.25 -2.98
C PHE A 100 -13.26 -5.39 -2.99
N MET A 101 -13.55 -6.48 -2.27
CA MET A 101 -12.70 -7.67 -2.27
C MET A 101 -12.72 -8.34 -3.63
N ASP A 102 -13.91 -8.54 -4.22
CA ASP A 102 -14.04 -9.17 -5.54
C ASP A 102 -13.41 -8.32 -6.65
N GLU A 103 -13.60 -7.00 -6.60
CA GLU A 103 -12.94 -6.06 -7.52
C GLU A 103 -11.41 -6.11 -7.37
N SER A 104 -10.91 -6.13 -6.14
CA SER A 104 -9.48 -6.25 -5.86
C SER A 104 -8.90 -7.55 -6.40
N VAL A 105 -9.56 -8.68 -6.14
CA VAL A 105 -9.16 -10.00 -6.66
C VAL A 105 -9.13 -10.00 -8.20
N ALA A 106 -10.16 -9.45 -8.84
CA ALA A 106 -10.23 -9.37 -10.30
C ALA A 106 -9.09 -8.54 -10.90
N LEU A 107 -8.72 -7.43 -10.27
CA LEU A 107 -7.61 -6.58 -10.69
C LEU A 107 -6.25 -7.27 -10.50
N LEU A 108 -6.05 -7.92 -9.36
CA LEU A 108 -4.83 -8.67 -9.06
C LEU A 108 -4.60 -9.81 -10.06
N ARG A 109 -5.66 -10.57 -10.39
CA ARG A 109 -5.61 -11.65 -11.40
C ARG A 109 -5.29 -11.12 -12.81
N LYS A 110 -5.64 -9.87 -13.12
CA LYS A 110 -5.24 -9.17 -14.35
C LYS A 110 -3.80 -8.63 -14.31
N GLY A 111 -3.04 -9.00 -13.30
CA GLY A 111 -1.67 -8.54 -13.15
C GLY A 111 -1.52 -7.08 -12.69
N ARG A 112 -2.56 -6.48 -12.10
CA ARG A 112 -2.50 -5.11 -11.56
C ARG A 112 -1.99 -5.10 -10.12
N LEU A 113 -1.55 -3.93 -9.66
CA LEU A 113 -1.22 -3.71 -8.26
C LEU A 113 -2.46 -3.16 -7.54
N VAL A 114 -2.72 -3.70 -6.35
CA VAL A 114 -3.76 -3.17 -5.47
C VAL A 114 -3.10 -2.78 -4.16
N GLN A 115 -3.38 -1.59 -3.66
CA GLN A 115 -2.96 -1.14 -2.34
C GLN A 115 -4.13 -1.13 -1.38
N ILE A 116 -3.86 -1.62 -0.17
CA ILE A 116 -4.79 -1.57 0.94
C ILE A 116 -4.08 -1.06 2.19
N TYR A 117 -4.81 -0.29 2.99
CA TYR A 117 -4.43 0.13 4.33
C TYR A 117 -5.24 -0.69 5.34
N PRO A 118 -4.68 -1.79 5.89
CA PRO A 118 -5.45 -2.75 6.66
C PRO A 118 -5.92 -2.21 8.02
N GLU A 119 -5.34 -1.13 8.51
CA GLU A 119 -5.80 -0.42 9.71
C GLU A 119 -7.22 0.15 9.54
N GLY A 120 -7.62 0.45 8.30
CA GLY A 120 -8.95 0.96 7.94
C GLY A 120 -9.27 2.36 8.48
N LYS A 121 -8.28 3.06 8.99
CA LYS A 121 -8.35 4.45 9.49
C LYS A 121 -6.97 5.10 9.38
N ASN A 122 -6.95 6.44 9.40
CA ASN A 122 -5.69 7.18 9.53
C ASN A 122 -5.16 7.10 10.96
N THR A 123 -3.86 6.95 11.11
CA THR A 123 -3.16 6.83 12.39
C THR A 123 -2.03 7.87 12.47
N PRO A 124 -2.39 9.15 12.75
CA PRO A 124 -1.42 10.26 12.75
C PRO A 124 -0.40 10.19 13.91
N ASP A 125 -0.63 9.31 14.89
CA ASP A 125 0.31 9.02 15.99
C ASP A 125 1.60 8.35 15.53
N GLY A 126 1.60 7.82 14.31
CA GLY A 126 2.78 7.18 13.73
C GLY A 126 2.97 5.71 14.06
N GLU A 127 2.06 5.14 14.82
CA GLU A 127 2.08 3.74 15.19
C GLU A 127 1.36 2.87 14.17
N ILE A 128 1.77 1.62 14.05
CA ILE A 128 1.08 0.61 13.26
C ILE A 128 0.11 -0.14 14.16
N HIS A 129 -1.17 0.16 14.00
CA HIS A 129 -2.24 -0.44 14.78
C HIS A 129 -2.62 -1.84 14.29
N GLU A 130 -3.72 -2.37 14.82
CA GLU A 130 -4.23 -3.67 14.43
C GLU A 130 -4.71 -3.68 12.97
N PHE A 131 -4.43 -4.76 12.27
CA PHE A 131 -4.82 -4.99 10.89
C PHE A 131 -6.12 -5.77 10.80
N ARG A 132 -7.00 -5.34 9.93
CA ARG A 132 -8.20 -6.10 9.56
C ARG A 132 -7.83 -7.17 8.53
N PRO A 133 -8.25 -8.43 8.70
CA PRO A 133 -7.75 -9.55 7.91
C PRO A 133 -8.29 -9.64 6.47
N SER A 134 -9.16 -8.72 6.03
CA SER A 134 -9.77 -8.77 4.69
C SER A 134 -8.74 -8.85 3.55
N TYR A 135 -7.58 -8.24 3.69
CA TYR A 135 -6.51 -8.29 2.69
C TYR A 135 -5.88 -9.69 2.58
N VAL A 136 -5.86 -10.46 3.65
CA VAL A 136 -5.39 -11.86 3.65
C VAL A 136 -6.27 -12.69 2.72
N LEU A 137 -7.59 -12.57 2.86
CA LEU A 137 -8.55 -13.23 1.97
C LEU A 137 -8.39 -12.81 0.51
N ILE A 138 -8.16 -11.51 0.25
CA ILE A 138 -7.93 -11.00 -1.11
C ILE A 138 -6.65 -11.63 -1.70
N ALA A 139 -5.55 -11.65 -0.94
CA ALA A 139 -4.28 -12.21 -1.39
C ALA A 139 -4.38 -13.71 -1.68
N LEU A 140 -4.99 -14.49 -0.79
CA LEU A 140 -5.20 -15.92 -0.95
C LEU A 140 -6.11 -16.22 -2.15
N ARG A 141 -7.27 -15.56 -2.28
CA ARG A 141 -8.20 -15.72 -3.40
C ARG A 141 -7.59 -15.36 -4.76
N ALA A 142 -6.72 -14.36 -4.79
CA ALA A 142 -6.04 -13.93 -6.00
C ALA A 142 -4.77 -14.76 -6.28
N ASN A 143 -4.24 -15.47 -5.30
CA ASN A 143 -2.96 -16.18 -5.30
C ASN A 143 -1.81 -15.27 -5.77
N VAL A 144 -1.64 -14.14 -5.07
CA VAL A 144 -0.61 -13.13 -5.36
C VAL A 144 0.19 -12.80 -4.11
N PRO A 145 1.46 -12.36 -4.26
CA PRO A 145 2.24 -11.95 -3.10
C PRO A 145 1.70 -10.67 -2.46
N VAL A 146 1.80 -10.63 -1.14
CA VAL A 146 1.66 -9.42 -0.31
C VAL A 146 3.02 -8.72 -0.25
N ILE A 147 3.03 -7.41 -0.48
CA ILE A 147 4.23 -6.58 -0.38
C ILE A 147 4.03 -5.57 0.73
N PRO A 148 4.70 -5.72 1.87
CA PRO A 148 4.73 -4.71 2.90
C PRO A 148 5.40 -3.42 2.37
N PHE A 149 4.74 -2.28 2.54
CA PHE A 149 5.25 -0.97 2.16
C PHE A 149 5.05 0.02 3.30
N VAL A 150 6.08 0.21 4.10
CA VAL A 150 5.98 1.01 5.33
C VAL A 150 6.48 2.42 5.08
N LEU A 151 5.61 3.38 5.46
CA LEU A 151 5.81 4.82 5.31
C LEU A 151 6.15 5.46 6.66
N ASP A 152 6.89 6.57 6.63
CA ASP A 152 7.19 7.35 7.85
C ASP A 152 6.24 8.53 8.09
N GLY A 153 5.33 8.83 7.16
CA GLY A 153 4.37 9.92 7.29
C GLY A 153 4.95 11.33 7.28
N ASN A 154 6.23 11.48 6.96
CA ASN A 154 6.95 12.75 7.09
C ASN A 154 6.90 13.58 5.80
N TYR A 155 5.72 14.15 5.49
CA TYR A 155 5.46 14.93 4.28
C TYR A 155 5.59 16.43 4.51
N GLY A 156 6.01 17.16 3.48
CA GLY A 156 6.07 18.62 3.45
C GLY A 156 7.31 19.17 2.79
N VAL A 157 7.24 20.41 2.31
CA VAL A 157 8.31 21.07 1.51
C VAL A 157 9.67 21.09 2.25
N PHE A 158 9.66 21.22 3.56
CA PHE A 158 10.88 21.22 4.40
C PHE A 158 11.19 19.85 5.03
N LYS A 159 10.37 18.83 4.73
CA LYS A 159 10.53 17.48 5.25
C LYS A 159 10.99 16.52 4.14
N ARG A 160 11.31 15.30 4.52
CA ARG A 160 11.65 14.22 3.59
C ARG A 160 10.86 12.99 3.95
N ALA A 161 10.03 12.55 3.03
CA ALA A 161 9.29 11.31 3.16
C ALA A 161 10.22 10.12 2.96
N SER A 162 10.11 9.14 3.83
CA SER A 162 10.86 7.90 3.70
C SER A 162 9.92 6.70 3.74
N ALA A 163 10.27 5.69 2.97
CA ALA A 163 9.55 4.43 2.92
C ALA A 163 10.52 3.25 2.87
N ILE A 164 10.04 2.08 3.28
CA ILE A 164 10.75 0.82 3.09
C ILE A 164 9.82 -0.20 2.44
N VAL A 165 10.33 -0.87 1.40
CA VAL A 165 9.67 -1.96 0.70
C VAL A 165 10.18 -3.26 1.27
N GLY A 166 9.27 -4.09 1.81
CA GLY A 166 9.56 -5.43 2.28
C GLY A 166 9.63 -6.44 1.14
N LYS A 167 10.17 -7.62 1.43
CA LYS A 167 10.15 -8.75 0.51
C LYS A 167 8.71 -9.21 0.26
N PRO A 168 8.40 -9.67 -0.98
CA PRO A 168 7.11 -10.27 -1.26
C PRO A 168 6.87 -11.52 -0.41
N ILE A 169 5.68 -11.64 0.16
CA ILE A 169 5.24 -12.78 0.98
C ILE A 169 4.09 -13.45 0.25
N LEU A 170 4.26 -14.68 -0.18
CA LEU A 170 3.18 -15.48 -0.76
C LEU A 170 2.45 -16.20 0.37
N LEU A 171 1.25 -15.70 0.73
CA LEU A 171 0.51 -16.22 1.88
C LEU A 171 0.07 -17.67 1.70
N SER A 172 -0.13 -18.13 0.46
CA SER A 172 -0.44 -19.55 0.16
C SER A 172 0.64 -20.52 0.60
N ASP A 173 1.91 -20.08 0.75
CA ASP A 173 2.99 -20.93 1.23
C ASP A 173 2.93 -21.18 2.74
N HIS A 174 2.07 -20.44 3.44
CA HIS A 174 1.93 -20.47 4.90
C HIS A 174 0.59 -21.04 5.38
N VAL A 175 -0.32 -21.41 4.46
CA VAL A 175 -1.58 -22.09 4.81
C VAL A 175 -1.42 -23.60 4.73
N LYS A 176 -2.13 -24.31 5.62
CA LYS A 176 -2.12 -25.76 5.69
C LYS A 176 -3.20 -26.41 4.83
N SER A 177 -4.22 -25.63 4.46
CA SER A 177 -5.42 -26.07 3.77
C SER A 177 -5.82 -25.10 2.67
N SER A 178 -6.51 -25.61 1.65
CA SER A 178 -7.11 -24.76 0.59
C SER A 178 -8.26 -23.88 1.09
N ASP A 179 -8.85 -24.21 2.24
CA ASP A 179 -9.87 -23.43 2.92
C ASP A 179 -9.38 -23.11 4.34
N PRO A 180 -8.63 -22.02 4.51
CA PRO A 180 -8.01 -21.69 5.79
C PRO A 180 -9.06 -21.30 6.84
N SER A 181 -8.87 -21.81 8.06
CA SER A 181 -9.71 -21.49 9.19
C SER A 181 -9.58 -19.98 9.56
N ARG A 182 -10.50 -19.51 10.40
CA ARG A 182 -10.45 -18.14 10.90
C ARG A 182 -9.14 -17.89 11.68
N GLU A 183 -8.71 -18.87 12.44
CA GLU A 183 -7.47 -18.83 13.23
C GLU A 183 -6.25 -18.72 12.31
N GLU A 184 -6.18 -19.51 11.24
CA GLU A 184 -5.10 -19.42 10.25
C GLU A 184 -5.07 -18.05 9.55
N ILE A 185 -6.23 -17.47 9.24
CA ILE A 185 -6.33 -16.13 8.66
C ILE A 185 -5.78 -15.07 9.64
N GLU A 186 -6.09 -15.17 10.94
CA GLU A 186 -5.56 -14.25 11.94
C GLU A 186 -4.07 -14.48 12.21
N GLU A 187 -3.56 -15.69 12.13
CA GLU A 187 -2.13 -15.99 12.19
C GLU A 187 -1.38 -15.31 11.02
N LEU A 188 -1.89 -15.43 9.79
CA LEU A 188 -1.34 -14.77 8.63
C LEU A 188 -1.40 -13.23 8.74
N ASN A 189 -2.52 -12.71 9.25
CA ASN A 189 -2.70 -11.30 9.51
C ASN A 189 -1.66 -10.77 10.50
N SER A 190 -1.45 -11.49 11.59
CA SER A 190 -0.45 -11.18 12.62
C SER A 190 0.96 -11.23 12.04
N MET A 191 1.28 -12.25 11.26
CA MET A 191 2.59 -12.40 10.61
C MET A 191 2.92 -11.19 9.70
N VAL A 192 1.99 -10.76 8.86
CA VAL A 192 2.20 -9.59 7.97
C VAL A 192 2.33 -8.31 8.79
N ARG A 193 1.53 -8.15 9.84
CA ARG A 193 1.60 -6.99 10.73
C ARG A 193 2.95 -6.92 11.45
N GLU A 194 3.42 -8.03 12.03
CA GLU A 194 4.74 -8.10 12.66
C GLU A 194 5.85 -7.75 11.66
N LYS A 195 5.73 -8.20 10.41
CA LYS A 195 6.67 -7.83 9.34
C LYS A 195 6.67 -6.32 9.09
N CYS A 196 5.51 -5.68 9.10
CA CYS A 196 5.42 -4.22 8.97
C CYS A 196 6.07 -3.52 10.17
N LEU A 197 5.91 -4.02 11.40
CA LEU A 197 6.56 -3.48 12.60
C LEU A 197 8.09 -3.63 12.56
N GLU A 198 8.61 -4.76 12.09
CA GLU A 198 10.05 -4.96 11.86
C GLU A 198 10.60 -3.95 10.86
N LEU A 199 9.93 -3.81 9.71
CA LEU A 199 10.30 -2.86 8.66
C LEU A 199 10.23 -1.42 9.16
N ARG A 200 9.28 -1.09 10.03
CA ARG A 200 9.20 0.23 10.67
C ARG A 200 10.45 0.52 11.49
N ARG A 201 10.86 -0.42 12.35
CA ARG A 201 12.09 -0.29 13.16
C ARG A 201 13.34 -0.17 12.27
N GLU A 202 13.39 -0.95 11.19
CA GLU A 202 14.49 -0.89 10.22
C GLU A 202 14.53 0.47 9.50
N LEU A 203 13.40 1.00 9.06
CA LEU A 203 13.28 2.33 8.44
C LEU A 203 13.83 3.42 9.36
N GLU A 204 13.43 3.43 10.63
CA GLU A 204 13.92 4.39 11.63
C GLU A 204 15.44 4.28 11.83
N ASN A 205 15.98 3.06 11.92
CA ASN A 205 17.41 2.84 12.05
C ASN A 205 18.21 3.33 10.83
N ARG A 206 17.69 3.08 9.62
CA ARG A 206 18.32 3.56 8.37
C ARG A 206 18.28 5.09 8.25
N LYS A 207 17.20 5.72 8.70
CA LYS A 207 17.08 7.19 8.75
C LYS A 207 18.14 7.78 9.68
N LYS A 208 18.29 7.26 10.89
CA LYS A 208 19.31 7.69 11.86
C LYS A 208 20.73 7.57 11.28
N LYS A 209 21.08 6.42 10.68
CA LYS A 209 22.38 6.22 10.03
C LYS A 209 22.62 7.16 8.84
N GLY A 210 21.58 7.49 8.07
CA GLY A 210 21.67 8.43 6.95
C GLY A 210 21.84 9.89 7.38
N GLN A 211 21.35 10.25 8.55
CA GLN A 211 21.56 11.59 9.13
C GLN A 211 23.00 11.78 9.66
N ILE A 212 23.61 10.72 10.20
CA ILE A 212 24.99 10.76 10.71
C ILE A 212 26.01 10.90 9.56
N LYS A 213 25.75 10.30 8.39
CA LYS A 213 26.63 10.39 7.22
C LYS A 213 26.50 11.69 6.40
N GLY A 214 25.52 12.52 6.72
CA GLY A 214 25.22 13.79 6.03
C GLY A 214 25.65 15.04 6.83
N LYS A 215 26.33 14.85 7.95
CA LYS A 215 27.06 15.88 8.68
C LYS A 215 28.56 15.74 8.39
#